data_f9aa1098fb2ed758bcc79d6aafc7b34f
#
_entry.id   f9aa1098fb2ed758bcc79d6aafc7b34f
#
_cell.length_a   1.000
_cell.length_b   1.000
_cell.length_c   1.000
_cell.angle_alpha   90.00
_cell.angle_beta   90.00
_cell.angle_gamma   90.00
#
_symmetry.space_group_name_H-M   'P 1'
#
loop_
_entity.id
_entity.type
_entity.pdbx_description
1 polymer ?
#
loop_
_entity_poly.entity_id
_entity_poly.type
_entity_poly.pdbx_seq_one_letter_code
_entity_poly.pdbx_strand_id
1 'polypeptide(L)'
;MDKFKNVPYKLVATATPSPNKYKELIHYAGYLEVMDTGQALTRFFQRDSTKANNLTLYPNMEDEFWMWVSSWALFITKPSDLNPVYSDEGYDLPPLEVRWHELPVHYGDTADRDGQMQLFQEAAEGLKEAAAVKRESIDRRVTEMKRIVEESPDDHFLLWHDLENERHAIKKALPEVVDIYGSMDYDLREQRVIDFSNGQTKLFATKKSLSGSGCNFQRYCHREIFLGIDYEFNDFIQAVHRCYRFLQKEPVVIDIIYMENERQIREALLEKWKNHNHMVAKMIEIVKKYGLNSENKTQRLERKMGVEGSREERTVRGNHYEAVYGDCVEETRAMETNSIDLIHTSIPFGNHYEYSANYNDFGHNQNTDRFFEQMDFLTPELLRVLKPGRVAAIHVKDRVLFGNATGTGMPTIEPFHALCIAHYMKHGFQYFGMITVVTDVVRENNQTYRLGWTEQCKDGSKMGVGCPEYILLFRKLPTDRSTAYADVPVKKSKEDYTRAQWQIDAHGYWRSSGDRLISKEELKDFPVDSLQTVYRESAA
;
A
#
# COMPACT_ATOMS: atom_id res chain seq x y z
N MET A 1 -1.33 -12.26 10.36
CA MET A 1 -0.30 -12.74 9.42
C MET A 1 1.11 -12.74 10.02
N ASP A 2 1.48 -11.74 10.83
CA ASP A 2 2.85 -11.61 11.40
C ASP A 2 3.36 -12.82 12.20
N LYS A 3 2.47 -13.54 12.87
CA LYS A 3 2.83 -14.77 13.63
C LYS A 3 3.38 -15.92 12.75
N PHE A 4 3.14 -15.86 11.44
CA PHE A 4 3.58 -16.88 10.48
C PHE A 4 4.67 -16.38 9.54
N LYS A 5 5.31 -15.26 9.86
CA LYS A 5 6.32 -14.64 9.00
C LYS A 5 7.52 -15.56 8.72
N ASN A 6 7.91 -16.38 9.69
CA ASN A 6 9.07 -17.27 9.60
C ASN A 6 8.75 -18.69 9.08
N VAL A 7 7.52 -18.93 8.60
CA VAL A 7 7.16 -20.23 8.02
C VAL A 7 7.69 -20.30 6.59
N PRO A 8 8.47 -21.33 6.23
CA PRO A 8 9.14 -21.39 4.92
C PRO A 8 8.17 -21.63 3.74
N TYR A 9 7.03 -22.26 3.99
CA TYR A 9 6.01 -22.52 2.96
C TYR A 9 4.69 -21.87 3.35
N LYS A 10 4.20 -20.99 2.49
CA LYS A 10 2.98 -20.21 2.72
C LYS A 10 2.04 -20.37 1.54
N LEU A 11 0.76 -20.60 1.84
CA LEU A 11 -0.32 -20.64 0.86
C LEU A 11 -1.49 -19.82 1.38
N VAL A 12 -2.07 -19.01 0.52
CA VAL A 12 -3.34 -18.31 0.78
C VAL A 12 -4.36 -18.79 -0.23
N ALA A 13 -5.48 -19.30 0.25
CA ALA A 13 -6.63 -19.69 -0.57
C ALA A 13 -7.87 -18.95 -0.08
N THR A 14 -8.50 -18.19 -0.96
CA THR A 14 -9.70 -17.40 -0.64
C THR A 14 -10.55 -17.21 -1.90
N ALA A 15 -11.86 -17.21 -1.74
CA ALA A 15 -12.79 -16.85 -2.81
C ALA A 15 -12.97 -15.33 -2.96
N THR A 16 -12.54 -14.55 -1.97
CA THR A 16 -12.72 -13.10 -1.91
C THR A 16 -11.41 -12.42 -1.53
N PRO A 17 -10.40 -12.40 -2.44
CA PRO A 17 -9.06 -11.91 -2.10
C PRO A 17 -9.01 -10.40 -1.88
N SER A 18 -9.94 -9.63 -2.44
CA SER A 18 -9.98 -8.17 -2.34
C SER A 18 -11.43 -7.68 -2.26
N PRO A 19 -12.12 -7.92 -1.12
CA PRO A 19 -13.54 -7.63 -1.00
C PRO A 19 -13.89 -6.15 -1.05
N ASN A 20 -12.98 -5.26 -0.64
CA ASN A 20 -13.26 -3.83 -0.57
C ASN A 20 -12.44 -3.01 -1.57
N LYS A 21 -11.14 -3.23 -1.66
CA LYS A 21 -10.21 -2.44 -2.50
C LYS A 21 -9.03 -3.27 -2.96
N TYR A 22 -8.57 -3.06 -4.18
CA TYR A 22 -7.43 -3.78 -4.78
C TYR A 22 -6.15 -3.74 -3.93
N LYS A 23 -5.95 -2.68 -3.13
CA LYS A 23 -4.83 -2.60 -2.18
C LYS A 23 -4.79 -3.76 -1.17
N GLU A 24 -5.90 -4.46 -0.95
CA GLU A 24 -5.93 -5.61 -0.02
C GLU A 24 -5.11 -6.79 -0.55
N LEU A 25 -4.97 -6.94 -1.87
CA LEU A 25 -4.11 -7.94 -2.50
C LEU A 25 -2.64 -7.78 -2.10
N ILE A 26 -2.21 -6.55 -1.84
CA ILE A 26 -0.84 -6.25 -1.44
C ILE A 26 -0.47 -6.87 -0.09
N HIS A 27 -1.45 -7.00 0.81
CA HIS A 27 -1.20 -7.68 2.10
C HIS A 27 -0.85 -9.16 1.93
N TYR A 28 -1.44 -9.82 0.91
CA TYR A 28 -1.07 -11.20 0.59
C TYR A 28 0.33 -11.26 -0.03
N ALA A 29 0.68 -10.33 -0.91
CA ALA A 29 2.02 -10.24 -1.49
C ALA A 29 3.09 -10.05 -0.41
N GLY A 30 2.86 -9.16 0.56
CA GLY A 30 3.73 -8.96 1.70
C GLY A 30 3.83 -10.20 2.61
N TYR A 31 2.71 -10.89 2.86
CA TYR A 31 2.70 -12.14 3.63
C TYR A 31 3.45 -13.28 2.92
N LEU A 32 3.31 -13.39 1.61
CA LEU A 32 3.97 -14.39 0.78
C LEU A 32 5.43 -14.01 0.45
N GLU A 33 5.90 -12.85 0.92
CA GLU A 33 7.26 -12.33 0.69
C GLU A 33 7.60 -12.11 -0.81
N VAL A 34 6.57 -11.83 -1.61
CA VAL A 34 6.72 -11.53 -3.04
C VAL A 34 7.28 -10.13 -3.26
N MET A 35 6.74 -9.18 -2.50
CA MET A 35 7.14 -7.77 -2.53
C MET A 35 6.74 -7.12 -1.22
N ASP A 36 7.58 -6.18 -0.78
CA ASP A 36 7.27 -5.36 0.37
C ASP A 36 5.96 -4.58 0.18
N THR A 37 5.13 -4.54 1.24
CA THR A 37 3.80 -3.91 1.18
C THR A 37 3.89 -2.42 0.83
N GLY A 38 4.88 -1.70 1.38
CA GLY A 38 5.09 -0.28 1.09
C GLY A 38 5.52 -0.06 -0.36
N GLN A 39 6.47 -0.84 -0.84
CA GLN A 39 6.90 -0.81 -2.24
C GLN A 39 5.74 -1.04 -3.21
N ALA A 40 4.93 -2.07 -2.97
CA ALA A 40 3.79 -2.37 -3.83
C ALA A 40 2.72 -1.28 -3.79
N LEU A 41 2.44 -0.70 -2.61
CA LEU A 41 1.51 0.42 -2.48
C LEU A 41 1.98 1.64 -3.26
N THR A 42 3.24 2.02 -3.11
CA THR A 42 3.78 3.20 -3.77
C THR A 42 3.86 3.03 -5.28
N ARG A 43 4.22 1.83 -5.72
CA ARG A 43 4.34 1.53 -7.13
C ARG A 43 3.02 1.60 -7.89
N PHE A 44 1.96 1.04 -7.33
CA PHE A 44 0.70 0.83 -8.05
C PHE A 44 -0.41 1.79 -7.65
N PHE A 45 -0.29 2.47 -6.50
CA PHE A 45 -1.39 3.26 -5.94
C PHE A 45 -1.01 4.70 -5.69
N GLN A 46 -1.93 5.59 -6.00
CA GLN A 46 -1.85 7.02 -5.70
C GLN A 46 -2.82 7.38 -4.57
N ARG A 47 -2.51 8.45 -3.86
CA ARG A 47 -3.43 9.04 -2.90
C ARG A 47 -4.56 9.74 -3.64
N ASP A 48 -5.78 9.43 -3.24
CA ASP A 48 -6.95 10.18 -3.68
C ASP A 48 -6.93 11.57 -3.02
N SER A 49 -6.81 12.61 -3.84
CA SER A 49 -6.78 14.00 -3.35
C SER A 49 -8.10 14.45 -2.72
N THR A 50 -9.19 13.72 -2.96
CA THR A 50 -10.54 14.09 -2.50
C THR A 50 -10.94 13.42 -1.20
N LYS A 51 -10.28 12.30 -0.82
CA LYS A 51 -10.60 11.53 0.40
C LYS A 51 -9.34 11.14 1.14
N ALA A 52 -9.20 11.62 2.38
CA ALA A 52 -8.09 11.26 3.24
C ALA A 52 -7.96 9.73 3.40
N ASN A 53 -6.73 9.22 3.32
CA ASN A 53 -6.40 7.77 3.43
C ASN A 53 -7.00 6.86 2.35
N ASN A 54 -7.55 7.39 1.27
CA ASN A 54 -7.97 6.60 0.14
C ASN A 54 -6.84 6.46 -0.87
N LEU A 55 -6.49 5.20 -1.17
CA LEU A 55 -5.51 4.84 -2.19
C LEU A 55 -6.25 4.23 -3.37
N THR A 56 -6.03 4.79 -4.55
CA THR A 56 -6.58 4.31 -5.82
C THR A 56 -5.44 3.84 -6.71
N LEU A 57 -5.70 2.84 -7.53
CA LEU A 57 -4.73 2.37 -8.52
C LEU A 57 -4.41 3.51 -9.51
N TYR A 58 -3.13 3.66 -9.89
CA TYR A 58 -2.79 4.56 -11.00
C TYR A 58 -3.47 4.08 -12.28
N PRO A 59 -4.21 4.92 -13.01
CA PRO A 59 -4.95 4.49 -14.21
C PRO A 59 -4.07 3.87 -15.31
N ASN A 60 -2.85 4.36 -15.45
CA ASN A 60 -1.86 3.86 -16.41
C ASN A 60 -1.09 2.61 -15.94
N MET A 61 -1.27 2.17 -14.69
CA MET A 61 -0.58 1.03 -14.09
C MET A 61 -1.51 -0.17 -13.86
N GLU A 62 -2.74 -0.12 -14.33
CA GLU A 62 -3.71 -1.20 -14.07
C GLU A 62 -3.28 -2.52 -14.70
N ASP A 63 -2.85 -2.51 -15.95
CA ASP A 63 -2.42 -3.73 -16.65
C ASP A 63 -1.15 -4.32 -16.02
N GLU A 64 -0.19 -3.46 -15.62
CA GLU A 64 1.03 -3.87 -14.93
C GLU A 64 0.73 -4.44 -13.54
N PHE A 65 -0.17 -3.82 -12.80
CA PHE A 65 -0.61 -4.33 -11.52
C PHE A 65 -1.20 -5.74 -11.63
N TRP A 66 -2.12 -5.95 -12.57
CA TRP A 66 -2.73 -7.27 -12.77
C TRP A 66 -1.74 -8.31 -13.31
N MET A 67 -0.81 -7.90 -14.17
CA MET A 67 0.27 -8.78 -14.61
C MET A 67 1.17 -9.17 -13.43
N TRP A 68 1.52 -8.24 -12.57
CA TRP A 68 2.29 -8.51 -11.35
C TRP A 68 1.51 -9.43 -10.40
N VAL A 69 0.23 -9.17 -10.14
CA VAL A 69 -0.60 -10.07 -9.31
C VAL A 69 -0.62 -11.48 -9.92
N SER A 70 -0.75 -11.61 -11.23
CA SER A 70 -0.78 -12.91 -11.90
C SER A 70 0.55 -13.68 -11.88
N SER A 71 1.67 -13.03 -11.54
CA SER A 71 2.98 -13.69 -11.43
C SER A 71 3.11 -14.53 -10.16
N TRP A 72 2.33 -14.24 -9.12
CA TRP A 72 2.37 -14.92 -7.82
C TRP A 72 1.01 -15.41 -7.31
N ALA A 73 -0.09 -14.96 -7.90
CA ALA A 73 -1.45 -15.36 -7.55
C ALA A 73 -2.16 -15.97 -8.76
N LEU A 74 -3.03 -16.93 -8.50
CA LEU A 74 -3.83 -17.59 -9.52
C LEU A 74 -5.31 -17.41 -9.22
N PHE A 75 -6.06 -16.91 -10.20
CA PHE A 75 -7.51 -16.78 -10.16
C PHE A 75 -8.11 -17.78 -11.13
N ILE A 76 -8.91 -18.69 -10.62
CA ILE A 76 -9.55 -19.76 -11.39
C ILE A 76 -11.04 -19.75 -11.05
N THR A 77 -11.87 -19.71 -12.07
CA THR A 77 -13.32 -19.87 -11.91
C THR A 77 -13.80 -21.22 -12.44
N LYS A 78 -13.10 -21.76 -13.45
CA LYS A 78 -13.43 -23.02 -14.09
C LYS A 78 -12.20 -23.70 -14.67
N PRO A 79 -12.23 -25.01 -14.94
CA PRO A 79 -11.08 -25.77 -15.41
C PRO A 79 -10.44 -25.24 -16.70
N SER A 80 -11.23 -24.73 -17.66
CA SER A 80 -10.70 -24.17 -18.91
C SER A 80 -9.88 -22.88 -18.72
N ASP A 81 -9.98 -22.21 -17.58
CA ASP A 81 -9.11 -21.08 -17.23
C ASP A 81 -7.65 -21.53 -17.02
N LEU A 82 -7.44 -22.78 -16.59
CA LEU A 82 -6.11 -23.40 -16.47
C LEU A 82 -5.58 -23.87 -17.82
N ASN A 83 -6.39 -24.64 -18.54
CA ASN A 83 -6.06 -25.15 -19.85
C ASN A 83 -7.33 -25.32 -20.68
N PRO A 84 -7.41 -24.74 -21.89
CA PRO A 84 -8.58 -24.81 -22.77
C PRO A 84 -9.02 -26.25 -23.15
N VAL A 85 -8.17 -27.25 -22.93
CA VAL A 85 -8.49 -28.68 -23.15
C VAL A 85 -9.36 -29.27 -22.05
N TYR A 86 -9.38 -28.66 -20.85
CA TYR A 86 -10.19 -29.16 -19.74
C TYR A 86 -11.67 -28.86 -19.93
N SER A 87 -12.52 -29.83 -19.57
CA SER A 87 -13.97 -29.68 -19.62
C SER A 87 -14.46 -28.77 -18.49
N ASP A 88 -15.35 -27.83 -18.84
CA ASP A 88 -16.05 -26.97 -17.88
C ASP A 88 -17.38 -27.59 -17.40
N GLU A 89 -17.63 -28.85 -17.67
CA GLU A 89 -18.84 -29.54 -17.23
C GLU A 89 -19.07 -29.39 -15.72
N GLY A 90 -20.21 -28.86 -15.34
CA GLY A 90 -20.58 -28.57 -13.94
C GLY A 90 -20.04 -27.24 -13.40
N TYR A 91 -19.20 -26.51 -14.15
CA TYR A 91 -18.67 -25.19 -13.79
C TYR A 91 -19.34 -24.04 -14.57
N ASP A 92 -20.06 -24.34 -15.65
CA ASP A 92 -20.91 -23.37 -16.34
C ASP A 92 -22.15 -23.13 -15.51
N LEU A 93 -22.15 -22.03 -14.75
CA LEU A 93 -23.22 -21.72 -13.82
C LEU A 93 -24.47 -21.19 -14.53
N PRO A 94 -25.65 -21.57 -14.08
CA PRO A 94 -26.90 -21.01 -14.57
C PRO A 94 -27.02 -19.52 -14.24
N PRO A 95 -28.03 -18.80 -14.80
CA PRO A 95 -28.22 -17.39 -14.49
C PRO A 95 -28.39 -17.14 -13.00
N LEU A 96 -27.82 -16.01 -12.52
CA LEU A 96 -28.00 -15.48 -11.17
C LEU A 96 -28.93 -14.27 -11.25
N GLU A 97 -30.08 -14.34 -10.58
CA GLU A 97 -31.03 -13.26 -10.46
C GLU A 97 -30.98 -12.69 -9.03
N VAL A 98 -30.82 -11.37 -8.92
CA VAL A 98 -30.81 -10.67 -7.62
C VAL A 98 -32.01 -9.74 -7.56
N ARG A 99 -32.91 -9.98 -6.61
CA ARG A 99 -34.11 -9.20 -6.38
C ARG A 99 -33.97 -8.38 -5.10
N TRP A 100 -34.25 -7.09 -5.22
CA TRP A 100 -34.15 -6.15 -4.12
C TRP A 100 -35.54 -5.75 -3.62
N HIS A 101 -35.85 -6.07 -2.38
CA HIS A 101 -37.13 -5.80 -1.75
C HIS A 101 -36.98 -4.62 -0.78
N GLU A 102 -37.31 -3.43 -1.26
CA GLU A 102 -37.25 -2.21 -0.44
C GLU A 102 -38.52 -2.05 0.37
N LEU A 103 -38.37 -1.96 1.69
CA LEU A 103 -39.49 -1.72 2.62
C LEU A 103 -39.49 -0.25 3.05
N PRO A 104 -40.66 0.41 3.05
CA PRO A 104 -40.76 1.82 3.44
C PRO A 104 -40.51 1.98 4.94
N VAL A 105 -39.91 3.11 5.33
CA VAL A 105 -39.79 3.53 6.73
C VAL A 105 -41.06 4.29 7.12
N HIS A 106 -41.77 3.82 8.14
CA HIS A 106 -42.91 4.57 8.70
C HIS A 106 -42.42 5.55 9.75
N TYR A 107 -42.49 6.82 9.43
CA TYR A 107 -42.20 7.91 10.35
C TYR A 107 -43.39 8.07 11.33
N GLY A 108 -43.25 7.66 12.58
CA GLY A 108 -44.27 7.89 13.58
C GLY A 108 -44.32 6.98 14.82
N ASP A 109 -43.65 5.87 14.83
CA ASP A 109 -43.80 4.85 15.92
C ASP A 109 -42.55 4.64 16.78
N THR A 110 -41.48 5.40 16.64
CA THR A 110 -40.26 5.22 17.43
C THR A 110 -39.98 6.45 18.31
N ALA A 111 -40.36 6.33 19.58
CA ALA A 111 -39.74 7.14 20.64
C ALA A 111 -38.37 6.53 20.98
N ASP A 112 -37.33 7.36 21.13
CA ASP A 112 -36.04 6.92 21.64
C ASP A 112 -36.15 6.47 23.12
N ARG A 113 -35.03 5.96 23.71
CA ARG A 113 -35.00 5.52 25.11
C ARG A 113 -35.39 6.60 26.13
N ASP A 114 -35.39 7.87 25.69
CA ASP A 114 -35.72 9.04 26.50
C ASP A 114 -37.12 9.59 26.17
N GLY A 115 -37.89 8.89 25.31
CA GLY A 115 -39.28 9.25 24.98
C GLY A 115 -39.44 10.39 23.99
N GLN A 116 -38.39 10.82 23.30
CA GLN A 116 -38.48 11.84 22.24
C GLN A 116 -38.85 11.20 20.90
N MET A 117 -39.87 11.72 20.25
CA MET A 117 -40.22 11.34 18.87
C MET A 117 -39.15 11.82 17.91
N GLN A 118 -38.44 10.90 17.24
CA GLN A 118 -37.55 11.25 16.14
C GLN A 118 -38.35 11.54 14.89
N LEU A 119 -38.29 12.79 14.45
CA LEU A 119 -38.96 13.26 13.21
C LEU A 119 -38.29 12.74 11.93
N PHE A 120 -37.04 12.32 12.01
CA PHE A 120 -36.27 11.76 10.88
C PHE A 120 -35.41 10.60 11.40
N GLN A 121 -35.54 9.42 10.79
CA GLN A 121 -34.53 8.37 10.95
C GLN A 121 -33.36 8.71 10.04
N GLU A 122 -32.18 8.93 10.62
CA GLU A 122 -30.95 9.16 9.87
C GLU A 122 -30.58 7.93 9.04
N ALA A 123 -29.93 8.16 7.90
CA ALA A 123 -29.42 7.06 7.07
C ALA A 123 -28.40 6.23 7.86
N ALA A 124 -28.42 4.92 7.68
CA ALA A 124 -27.48 4.02 8.35
C ALA A 124 -26.08 4.16 7.77
N GLU A 125 -25.23 4.95 8.41
CA GLU A 125 -23.86 5.26 7.93
C GLU A 125 -22.80 4.29 8.47
N GLY A 126 -23.13 3.42 9.41
CA GLY A 126 -22.20 2.48 10.04
C GLY A 126 -22.82 1.16 10.47
N LEU A 127 -21.96 0.22 10.94
CA LEU A 127 -22.38 -1.12 11.37
C LEU A 127 -23.36 -1.11 12.57
N LYS A 128 -23.21 -0.16 13.48
CA LYS A 128 -24.07 -0.03 14.67
C LYS A 128 -25.46 0.46 14.30
N GLU A 129 -25.52 1.45 13.42
CA GLU A 129 -26.74 2.05 12.89
C GLU A 129 -27.51 1.02 12.05
N ALA A 130 -26.83 0.28 11.19
CA ALA A 130 -27.42 -0.82 10.41
C ALA A 130 -28.01 -1.90 11.32
N ALA A 131 -27.36 -2.26 12.43
CA ALA A 131 -27.89 -3.23 13.39
C ALA A 131 -29.11 -2.68 14.18
N ALA A 132 -29.18 -1.38 14.43
CA ALA A 132 -30.36 -0.76 15.07
C ALA A 132 -31.58 -0.80 14.14
N VAL A 133 -31.42 -0.39 12.89
CA VAL A 133 -32.46 -0.45 11.85
C VAL A 133 -32.98 -1.86 11.64
N LYS A 134 -32.08 -2.86 11.64
CA LYS A 134 -32.47 -4.28 11.56
C LYS A 134 -33.38 -4.69 12.71
N ARG A 135 -33.05 -4.31 13.98
CA ARG A 135 -33.85 -4.67 15.15
C ARG A 135 -35.27 -4.08 15.12
N GLU A 136 -35.39 -2.82 14.69
CA GLU A 136 -36.66 -2.10 14.63
C GLU A 136 -37.60 -2.58 13.51
N SER A 137 -37.03 -3.18 12.46
CA SER A 137 -37.76 -3.60 11.26
C SER A 137 -37.97 -5.10 11.12
N ILE A 138 -37.66 -5.92 12.17
CA ILE A 138 -37.70 -7.38 12.11
C ILE A 138 -39.06 -7.92 11.63
N ASP A 139 -40.14 -7.48 12.21
CA ASP A 139 -41.49 -8.03 11.90
C ASP A 139 -41.85 -7.78 10.44
N ARG A 140 -41.52 -6.60 9.90
CA ARG A 140 -41.80 -6.27 8.50
C ARG A 140 -40.96 -7.08 7.54
N ARG A 141 -39.68 -7.25 7.84
CA ARG A 141 -38.76 -8.06 7.02
C ARG A 141 -39.15 -9.53 7.01
N VAL A 142 -39.54 -10.05 8.16
CA VAL A 142 -40.02 -11.45 8.31
C VAL A 142 -41.34 -11.64 7.58
N THR A 143 -42.23 -10.64 7.57
CA THR A 143 -43.48 -10.68 6.80
C THR A 143 -43.19 -10.76 5.31
N GLU A 144 -42.25 -9.96 4.81
CA GLU A 144 -41.86 -10.02 3.40
C GLU A 144 -41.14 -11.32 3.05
N MET A 145 -40.24 -11.81 3.90
CA MET A 145 -39.61 -13.12 3.76
C MET A 145 -40.64 -14.24 3.63
N LYS A 146 -41.65 -14.24 4.53
CA LYS A 146 -42.74 -15.22 4.50
C LYS A 146 -43.51 -15.15 3.19
N ARG A 147 -43.85 -13.95 2.70
CA ARG A 147 -44.52 -13.75 1.41
C ARG A 147 -43.74 -14.38 0.27
N ILE A 148 -42.41 -14.15 0.21
CA ILE A 148 -41.54 -14.70 -0.84
C ILE A 148 -41.50 -16.24 -0.78
N VAL A 149 -41.45 -16.84 0.42
CA VAL A 149 -41.47 -18.29 0.61
C VAL A 149 -42.81 -18.87 0.17
N GLU A 150 -43.93 -18.22 0.52
CA GLU A 150 -45.29 -18.68 0.18
C GLU A 150 -45.60 -18.60 -1.32
N GLU A 151 -44.88 -17.73 -2.09
CA GLU A 151 -45.00 -17.65 -3.55
C GLU A 151 -44.37 -18.85 -4.29
N SER A 152 -43.47 -19.58 -3.64
CA SER A 152 -42.79 -20.73 -4.22
C SER A 152 -42.69 -21.89 -3.19
N PRO A 153 -43.81 -22.51 -2.78
CA PRO A 153 -43.86 -23.44 -1.65
C PRO A 153 -43.12 -24.75 -1.91
N ASP A 154 -42.79 -25.04 -3.16
CA ASP A 154 -42.07 -26.25 -3.52
C ASP A 154 -40.55 -26.09 -3.54
N ASP A 155 -40.06 -24.85 -3.53
CA ASP A 155 -38.65 -24.57 -3.55
C ASP A 155 -37.98 -24.80 -2.18
N HIS A 156 -36.65 -25.06 -2.22
CA HIS A 156 -35.83 -25.08 -1.02
C HIS A 156 -35.26 -23.68 -0.81
N PHE A 157 -35.44 -23.13 0.39
CA PHE A 157 -34.96 -21.78 0.72
C PHE A 157 -33.90 -21.80 1.79
N LEU A 158 -32.81 -21.09 1.54
CA LEU A 158 -31.77 -20.74 2.50
C LEU A 158 -32.04 -19.32 3.02
N LEU A 159 -32.34 -19.21 4.30
CA LEU A 159 -32.75 -17.97 4.95
C LEU A 159 -31.61 -17.44 5.81
N TRP A 160 -31.00 -16.32 5.36
CA TRP A 160 -29.90 -15.68 6.04
C TRP A 160 -30.38 -14.62 7.03
N HIS A 161 -29.90 -14.71 8.27
CA HIS A 161 -30.15 -13.72 9.33
C HIS A 161 -28.87 -13.39 10.09
N ASP A 162 -28.84 -12.25 10.79
CA ASP A 162 -27.67 -11.81 11.57
C ASP A 162 -27.94 -11.81 13.08
N LEU A 163 -29.18 -11.48 13.49
CA LEU A 163 -29.54 -11.29 14.89
C LEU A 163 -30.32 -12.51 15.44
N GLU A 164 -30.20 -12.80 16.75
CA GLU A 164 -30.97 -13.87 17.40
C GLU A 164 -32.48 -13.56 17.40
N ASN A 165 -32.84 -12.29 17.53
CA ASN A 165 -34.25 -11.89 17.46
C ASN A 165 -34.85 -12.14 16.07
N GLU A 166 -34.08 -11.99 15.02
CA GLU A 166 -34.49 -12.34 13.65
C GLU A 166 -34.76 -13.85 13.55
N ARG A 167 -33.87 -14.69 14.09
CA ARG A 167 -34.05 -16.16 14.15
C ARG A 167 -35.36 -16.54 14.82
N HIS A 168 -35.64 -15.94 16.00
CA HIS A 168 -36.89 -16.23 16.73
C HIS A 168 -38.11 -15.76 15.95
N ALA A 169 -38.05 -14.61 15.29
CA ALA A 169 -39.15 -14.09 14.48
C ALA A 169 -39.40 -14.98 13.24
N ILE A 170 -38.34 -15.43 12.56
CA ILE A 170 -38.45 -16.38 11.45
C ILE A 170 -39.11 -17.68 11.91
N LYS A 171 -38.66 -18.26 13.03
CA LYS A 171 -39.22 -19.49 13.58
C LYS A 171 -40.69 -19.35 13.97
N LYS A 172 -41.11 -18.19 14.47
CA LYS A 172 -42.49 -17.88 14.77
C LYS A 172 -43.37 -17.77 13.51
N ALA A 173 -42.83 -17.14 12.46
CA ALA A 173 -43.56 -16.89 11.21
C ALA A 173 -43.63 -18.13 10.29
N LEU A 174 -42.59 -18.96 10.32
CA LEU A 174 -42.40 -20.19 9.54
C LEU A 174 -42.05 -21.33 10.52
N PRO A 175 -43.04 -21.96 11.18
CA PRO A 175 -42.81 -22.99 12.21
C PRO A 175 -42.05 -24.22 11.70
N GLU A 176 -42.16 -24.54 10.41
CA GLU A 176 -41.49 -25.65 9.74
C GLU A 176 -40.01 -25.41 9.48
N VAL A 177 -39.51 -24.18 9.61
CA VAL A 177 -38.10 -23.86 9.33
C VAL A 177 -37.19 -24.64 10.30
N VAL A 178 -36.15 -25.24 9.74
CA VAL A 178 -35.03 -25.78 10.50
C VAL A 178 -33.98 -24.70 10.66
N ASP A 179 -33.58 -24.41 11.90
CA ASP A 179 -32.62 -23.36 12.20
C ASP A 179 -31.39 -23.92 12.92
N ILE A 180 -30.25 -23.23 12.77
CA ILE A 180 -29.05 -23.50 13.55
C ILE A 180 -28.55 -22.21 14.23
N TYR A 181 -27.92 -22.36 15.40
CA TYR A 181 -27.38 -21.27 16.20
C TYR A 181 -26.12 -21.68 16.97
N GLY A 182 -25.34 -20.69 17.41
CA GLY A 182 -23.99 -20.89 17.93
C GLY A 182 -23.87 -21.79 19.17
N SER A 183 -24.87 -21.77 20.07
CA SER A 183 -24.88 -22.58 21.30
C SER A 183 -25.54 -23.96 21.11
N MET A 184 -25.94 -24.34 19.90
CA MET A 184 -26.47 -25.64 19.58
C MET A 184 -25.38 -26.72 19.70
N ASP A 185 -25.79 -27.94 20.11
CA ASP A 185 -24.93 -29.11 20.07
C ASP A 185 -24.34 -29.33 18.67
N TYR A 186 -23.05 -29.68 18.61
CA TYR A 186 -22.31 -29.78 17.33
C TYR A 186 -22.86 -30.87 16.42
N ASP A 187 -23.19 -32.03 16.97
CA ASP A 187 -23.68 -33.18 16.19
C ASP A 187 -25.06 -32.89 15.61
N LEU A 188 -25.93 -32.26 16.40
CA LEU A 188 -27.26 -31.85 15.96
C LEU A 188 -27.16 -30.75 14.87
N ARG A 189 -26.23 -29.82 15.02
CA ARG A 189 -26.01 -28.77 14.04
C ARG A 189 -25.49 -29.35 12.70
N GLU A 190 -24.54 -30.25 12.78
CA GLU A 190 -24.02 -30.95 11.61
C GLU A 190 -25.10 -31.74 10.90
N GLN A 191 -25.91 -32.49 11.66
CA GLN A 191 -27.03 -33.27 11.11
C GLN A 191 -28.04 -32.39 10.36
N ARG A 192 -28.41 -31.21 10.91
CA ARG A 192 -29.34 -30.28 10.26
C ARG A 192 -28.78 -29.70 8.97
N VAL A 193 -27.48 -29.41 8.94
CA VAL A 193 -26.77 -28.96 7.72
C VAL A 193 -26.76 -30.05 6.65
N ILE A 194 -26.50 -31.30 7.05
CA ILE A 194 -26.51 -32.47 6.16
C ILE A 194 -27.92 -32.73 5.62
N ASP A 195 -28.97 -32.70 6.47
CA ASP A 195 -30.36 -32.89 6.08
C ASP A 195 -30.80 -31.88 5.02
N PHE A 196 -30.48 -30.61 5.22
CA PHE A 196 -30.75 -29.56 4.23
C PHE A 196 -29.91 -29.74 2.94
N SER A 197 -28.64 -30.08 3.05
CA SER A 197 -27.78 -30.36 1.91
C SER A 197 -28.24 -31.53 1.06
N ASN A 198 -28.97 -32.48 1.67
CA ASN A 198 -29.55 -33.66 1.02
C ASN A 198 -31.03 -33.49 0.61
N GLY A 199 -31.57 -32.28 0.76
CA GLY A 199 -32.96 -31.97 0.38
C GLY A 199 -34.04 -32.56 1.29
N GLN A 200 -33.69 -32.98 2.50
CA GLN A 200 -34.65 -33.54 3.45
C GLN A 200 -35.49 -32.47 4.17
N THR A 201 -35.00 -31.23 4.18
CA THR A 201 -35.71 -30.06 4.68
C THR A 201 -35.79 -28.97 3.61
N LYS A 202 -36.94 -28.30 3.49
CA LYS A 202 -37.16 -27.26 2.49
C LYS A 202 -36.71 -25.86 2.96
N LEU A 203 -36.86 -25.55 4.24
CA LEU A 203 -36.56 -24.22 4.80
C LEU A 203 -35.45 -24.34 5.83
N PHE A 204 -34.35 -23.63 5.60
CA PHE A 204 -33.19 -23.64 6.49
C PHE A 204 -32.76 -22.23 6.84
N ALA A 205 -32.73 -21.88 8.12
CA ALA A 205 -32.34 -20.57 8.63
C ALA A 205 -30.99 -20.62 9.35
N THR A 206 -30.06 -19.75 8.97
CA THR A 206 -28.72 -19.71 9.55
C THR A 206 -28.10 -18.33 9.46
N LYS A 207 -27.03 -18.11 10.26
CA LYS A 207 -26.17 -16.92 10.15
C LYS A 207 -25.07 -17.13 9.12
N LYS A 208 -24.67 -16.06 8.45
CA LYS A 208 -23.50 -16.06 7.54
C LYS A 208 -22.26 -16.60 8.24
N SER A 209 -22.02 -16.24 9.50
CA SER A 209 -20.88 -16.71 10.30
C SER A 209 -20.88 -18.22 10.62
N LEU A 210 -22.04 -18.91 10.57
CA LEU A 210 -22.17 -20.33 10.86
C LEU A 210 -22.12 -21.21 9.61
N SER A 211 -22.74 -20.78 8.53
CA SER A 211 -22.88 -21.58 7.30
C SER A 211 -22.41 -20.84 6.05
N GLY A 212 -21.94 -19.60 6.18
CA GLY A 212 -21.41 -18.81 5.06
C GLY A 212 -20.08 -19.34 4.52
N SER A 213 -19.44 -20.32 5.18
CA SER A 213 -18.27 -21.02 4.66
C SER A 213 -18.36 -22.52 4.90
N GLY A 214 -17.76 -23.34 4.03
CA GLY A 214 -17.66 -24.79 4.19
C GLY A 214 -18.88 -25.62 3.79
N CYS A 215 -20.08 -25.04 3.70
CA CYS A 215 -21.31 -25.78 3.38
C CYS A 215 -21.60 -25.81 1.86
N ASN A 216 -22.29 -26.87 1.43
CA ASN A 216 -22.64 -27.12 0.03
C ASN A 216 -24.15 -27.34 -0.09
N PHE A 217 -24.90 -26.32 -0.51
CA PHE A 217 -26.35 -26.38 -0.59
C PHE A 217 -26.91 -26.42 -2.02
N GLN A 218 -26.07 -26.20 -3.03
CA GLN A 218 -26.44 -26.02 -4.43
C GLN A 218 -27.14 -27.21 -5.09
N ARG A 219 -27.07 -28.39 -4.48
CA ARG A 219 -27.68 -29.61 -5.08
C ARG A 219 -29.20 -29.55 -5.10
N TYR A 220 -29.79 -28.96 -4.07
CA TYR A 220 -31.26 -28.90 -3.88
C TYR A 220 -31.76 -27.47 -3.67
N CYS A 221 -30.90 -26.54 -3.25
CA CYS A 221 -31.26 -25.15 -3.00
C CYS A 221 -30.73 -24.22 -4.10
N HIS A 222 -31.64 -23.44 -4.67
CA HIS A 222 -31.37 -22.39 -5.64
C HIS A 222 -32.06 -21.07 -5.25
N ARG A 223 -32.67 -20.99 -4.06
CA ARG A 223 -33.33 -19.80 -3.53
C ARG A 223 -32.69 -19.36 -2.21
N GLU A 224 -32.20 -18.13 -2.18
CA GLU A 224 -31.65 -17.53 -0.99
C GLU A 224 -32.40 -16.26 -0.60
N ILE A 225 -32.68 -16.06 0.68
CA ILE A 225 -33.28 -14.82 1.17
C ILE A 225 -32.39 -14.24 2.26
N PHE A 226 -31.94 -13.01 2.04
CA PHE A 226 -31.23 -12.22 3.05
C PHE A 226 -32.23 -11.31 3.76
N LEU A 227 -32.40 -11.52 5.06
CA LEU A 227 -33.36 -10.75 5.87
C LEU A 227 -32.91 -9.31 6.10
N GLY A 228 -31.68 -8.98 5.81
CA GLY A 228 -31.12 -7.64 5.89
C GLY A 228 -29.76 -7.55 5.23
N ILE A 229 -29.28 -6.32 5.10
CA ILE A 229 -27.96 -6.00 4.51
C ILE A 229 -27.05 -5.33 5.54
N ASP A 230 -25.75 -5.41 5.31
CA ASP A 230 -24.70 -4.71 6.04
C ASP A 230 -23.52 -4.37 5.11
N TYR A 231 -22.46 -3.76 5.65
CA TYR A 231 -21.27 -3.42 4.90
C TYR A 231 -20.27 -4.57 4.70
N GLU A 232 -20.57 -5.77 5.25
CA GLU A 232 -19.67 -6.94 5.24
C GLU A 232 -19.79 -7.73 3.93
N PHE A 233 -19.30 -7.16 2.85
CA PHE A 233 -19.37 -7.74 1.50
C PHE A 233 -18.77 -9.16 1.44
N ASN A 234 -17.69 -9.42 2.18
CA ASN A 234 -17.02 -10.71 2.15
C ASN A 234 -17.95 -11.85 2.61
N ASP A 235 -18.63 -11.66 3.72
CA ASP A 235 -19.57 -12.64 4.28
C ASP A 235 -20.80 -12.79 3.39
N PHE A 236 -21.26 -11.67 2.82
CA PHE A 236 -22.35 -11.67 1.86
C PHE A 236 -22.04 -12.50 0.60
N ILE A 237 -20.91 -12.25 -0.08
CA ILE A 237 -20.56 -12.95 -1.32
C ILE A 237 -20.25 -14.44 -1.05
N GLN A 238 -19.65 -14.76 0.10
CA GLN A 238 -19.46 -16.16 0.51
C GLN A 238 -20.78 -16.88 0.76
N ALA A 239 -21.76 -16.21 1.33
CA ALA A 239 -23.11 -16.75 1.52
C ALA A 239 -23.78 -17.03 0.16
N VAL A 240 -23.76 -16.07 -0.77
CA VAL A 240 -24.27 -16.23 -2.15
C VAL A 240 -23.67 -17.48 -2.81
N HIS A 241 -22.38 -17.72 -2.62
CA HIS A 241 -21.73 -18.89 -3.18
C HIS A 241 -22.01 -20.21 -2.44
N ARG A 242 -23.00 -20.27 -1.55
CA ARG A 242 -23.50 -21.56 -1.00
C ARG A 242 -24.47 -22.25 -1.94
N CYS A 243 -25.23 -21.49 -2.70
CA CYS A 243 -26.13 -22.00 -3.75
C CYS A 243 -25.60 -21.71 -5.16
N TYR A 244 -24.97 -20.55 -5.39
CA TYR A 244 -24.40 -20.18 -6.71
C TYR A 244 -22.96 -20.67 -6.85
N ARG A 245 -22.79 -21.94 -7.17
CA ARG A 245 -21.48 -22.60 -7.29
C ARG A 245 -21.52 -23.80 -8.23
N PHE A 246 -20.37 -24.44 -8.48
CA PHE A 246 -20.24 -25.59 -9.38
C PHE A 246 -21.29 -26.67 -9.10
N LEU A 247 -21.74 -27.35 -10.14
CA LEU A 247 -22.81 -28.34 -10.15
C LEU A 247 -24.22 -27.79 -9.86
N GLN A 248 -24.42 -26.48 -9.75
CA GLN A 248 -25.77 -25.90 -9.75
C GLN A 248 -26.38 -26.04 -11.14
N LYS A 249 -27.63 -26.51 -11.21
CA LYS A 249 -28.37 -26.77 -12.46
C LYS A 249 -29.53 -25.80 -12.68
N GLU A 250 -30.07 -25.25 -11.61
CA GLU A 250 -31.22 -24.36 -11.64
C GLU A 250 -30.78 -22.89 -11.56
N PRO A 251 -31.49 -21.96 -12.22
CA PRO A 251 -31.28 -20.53 -12.03
C PRO A 251 -31.34 -20.15 -10.56
N VAL A 252 -30.32 -19.49 -10.05
CA VAL A 252 -30.26 -19.09 -8.65
C VAL A 252 -30.93 -17.73 -8.48
N VAL A 253 -31.87 -17.64 -7.55
CA VAL A 253 -32.55 -16.39 -7.21
C VAL A 253 -32.20 -16.00 -5.78
N ILE A 254 -31.72 -14.76 -5.65
CA ILE A 254 -31.37 -14.16 -4.36
C ILE A 254 -32.31 -13.00 -4.08
N ASP A 255 -33.11 -13.14 -3.06
CA ASP A 255 -34.02 -12.11 -2.58
C ASP A 255 -33.35 -11.37 -1.41
N ILE A 256 -33.18 -10.04 -1.52
CA ILE A 256 -32.53 -9.22 -0.52
C ILE A 256 -33.52 -8.19 0.02
N ILE A 257 -33.86 -8.32 1.31
CA ILE A 257 -34.83 -7.43 1.97
C ILE A 257 -34.07 -6.34 2.72
N TYR A 258 -34.40 -5.08 2.45
CA TYR A 258 -33.77 -3.94 3.09
C TYR A 258 -34.76 -2.78 3.31
N MET A 259 -34.42 -1.89 4.22
CA MET A 259 -35.24 -0.72 4.50
C MET A 259 -34.79 0.48 3.65
N GLU A 260 -35.73 1.40 3.40
CA GLU A 260 -35.47 2.62 2.63
C GLU A 260 -34.26 3.43 3.13
N ASN A 261 -34.04 3.51 4.45
CA ASN A 261 -32.89 4.18 5.06
C ASN A 261 -31.56 3.39 4.97
N GLU A 262 -31.56 2.19 4.37
CA GLU A 262 -30.37 1.39 4.09
C GLU A 262 -29.92 1.48 2.62
N ARG A 263 -30.46 2.39 1.81
CA ARG A 263 -30.08 2.56 0.40
C ARG A 263 -28.59 2.76 0.20
N GLN A 264 -27.92 3.47 1.11
CA GLN A 264 -26.45 3.65 1.05
C GLN A 264 -25.70 2.33 1.23
N ILE A 265 -26.17 1.44 2.08
CA ILE A 265 -25.58 0.10 2.28
C ILE A 265 -25.75 -0.72 0.99
N ARG A 266 -26.93 -0.69 0.38
CA ARG A 266 -27.20 -1.35 -0.90
C ARG A 266 -26.27 -0.84 -2.00
N GLU A 267 -26.10 0.46 -2.14
CA GLU A 267 -25.21 1.08 -3.13
C GLU A 267 -23.75 0.64 -2.91
N ALA A 268 -23.28 0.66 -1.65
CA ALA A 268 -21.95 0.18 -1.30
C ALA A 268 -21.74 -1.30 -1.62
N LEU A 269 -22.74 -2.16 -1.37
CA LEU A 269 -22.67 -3.58 -1.74
C LEU A 269 -22.62 -3.78 -3.26
N LEU A 270 -23.43 -3.05 -4.01
CA LEU A 270 -23.44 -3.12 -5.49
C LEU A 270 -22.10 -2.67 -6.08
N GLU A 271 -21.51 -1.59 -5.55
CA GLU A 271 -20.19 -1.11 -6.00
C GLU A 271 -19.11 -2.16 -5.72
N LYS A 272 -19.08 -2.73 -4.51
CA LYS A 272 -18.13 -3.78 -4.14
C LYS A 272 -18.30 -5.03 -5.01
N TRP A 273 -19.52 -5.42 -5.32
CA TRP A 273 -19.80 -6.57 -6.19
C TRP A 273 -19.33 -6.32 -7.63
N LYS A 274 -19.59 -5.13 -8.15
CA LYS A 274 -19.07 -4.72 -9.47
C LYS A 274 -17.54 -4.78 -9.51
N ASN A 275 -16.87 -4.26 -8.48
CA ASN A 275 -15.41 -4.27 -8.38
C ASN A 275 -14.85 -5.70 -8.27
N HIS A 276 -15.52 -6.58 -7.51
CA HIS A 276 -15.16 -7.99 -7.42
C HIS A 276 -15.25 -8.69 -8.78
N ASN A 277 -16.36 -8.53 -9.49
CA ASN A 277 -16.54 -9.12 -10.82
C ASN A 277 -15.52 -8.59 -11.83
N HIS A 278 -15.23 -7.29 -11.80
CA HIS A 278 -14.19 -6.68 -12.64
C HIS A 278 -12.81 -7.28 -12.36
N MET A 279 -12.43 -7.42 -11.10
CA MET A 279 -11.18 -8.06 -10.67
C MET A 279 -11.05 -9.47 -11.23
N VAL A 280 -12.07 -10.31 -11.06
CA VAL A 280 -12.09 -11.69 -11.55
C VAL A 280 -11.93 -11.73 -13.07
N ALA A 281 -12.69 -10.89 -13.80
CA ALA A 281 -12.64 -10.83 -15.26
C ALA A 281 -11.25 -10.41 -15.77
N LYS A 282 -10.64 -9.39 -15.18
CA LYS A 282 -9.28 -8.93 -15.52
C LYS A 282 -8.24 -10.02 -15.31
N MET A 283 -8.29 -10.73 -14.19
CA MET A 283 -7.35 -11.81 -13.92
C MET A 283 -7.48 -12.98 -14.91
N ILE A 284 -8.71 -13.35 -15.27
CA ILE A 284 -8.96 -14.39 -16.28
C ILE A 284 -8.43 -13.94 -17.64
N GLU A 285 -8.66 -12.68 -18.04
CA GLU A 285 -8.12 -12.10 -19.27
C GLU A 285 -6.59 -12.22 -19.33
N ILE A 286 -5.90 -11.87 -18.23
CA ILE A 286 -4.45 -11.92 -18.14
C ILE A 286 -3.93 -13.36 -18.19
N VAL A 287 -4.59 -14.29 -17.49
CA VAL A 287 -4.21 -15.71 -17.55
C VAL A 287 -4.38 -16.25 -18.97
N LYS A 288 -5.47 -15.91 -19.66
CA LYS A 288 -5.67 -16.31 -21.07
C LYS A 288 -4.64 -15.69 -22.01
N LYS A 289 -4.27 -14.44 -21.81
CA LYS A 289 -3.32 -13.69 -22.66
C LYS A 289 -1.86 -14.12 -22.46
N TYR A 290 -1.45 -14.41 -21.23
CA TYR A 290 -0.05 -14.64 -20.86
C TYR A 290 0.25 -16.06 -20.38
N GLY A 291 -0.77 -16.91 -20.23
CA GLY A 291 -0.64 -18.29 -19.71
C GLY A 291 -0.36 -18.34 -18.20
N LEU A 292 -0.10 -19.54 -17.71
CA LEU A 292 0.13 -19.82 -16.29
C LEU A 292 1.62 -19.74 -15.89
N ASN A 293 2.55 -19.70 -16.86
CA ASN A 293 3.97 -19.73 -16.59
C ASN A 293 4.42 -18.41 -15.91
N SER A 294 4.77 -18.51 -14.61
CA SER A 294 5.22 -17.37 -13.82
C SER A 294 6.56 -16.80 -14.31
N GLU A 295 7.48 -17.64 -14.81
CA GLU A 295 8.78 -17.20 -15.33
C GLU A 295 8.63 -16.29 -16.55
N ASN A 296 7.76 -16.66 -17.49
CA ASN A 296 7.45 -15.82 -18.66
C ASN A 296 6.79 -14.50 -18.26
N LYS A 297 5.97 -14.49 -17.20
CA LYS A 297 5.33 -13.28 -16.69
C LYS A 297 6.33 -12.39 -15.98
N THR A 298 7.19 -12.98 -15.14
CA THR A 298 8.25 -12.25 -14.43
C THR A 298 9.25 -11.66 -15.42
N GLN A 299 9.72 -12.41 -16.43
CA GLN A 299 10.60 -11.87 -17.47
C GLN A 299 9.94 -10.77 -18.31
N ARG A 300 8.63 -10.85 -18.58
CA ARG A 300 7.91 -9.79 -19.29
C ARG A 300 7.67 -8.57 -18.40
N LEU A 301 7.41 -8.78 -17.12
CA LEU A 301 7.36 -7.72 -16.13
C LEU A 301 8.72 -7.04 -15.99
N GLU A 302 9.79 -7.79 -15.85
CA GLU A 302 11.15 -7.25 -15.82
C GLU A 302 11.50 -6.52 -17.11
N ARG A 303 11.12 -7.04 -18.27
CA ARG A 303 11.30 -6.34 -19.55
C ARG A 303 10.44 -5.09 -19.67
N LYS A 304 9.16 -5.16 -19.29
CA LYS A 304 8.24 -4.02 -19.42
C LYS A 304 8.50 -2.96 -18.34
N MET A 305 8.90 -3.36 -17.15
CA MET A 305 9.09 -2.50 -16.00
C MET A 305 10.53 -2.05 -15.78
N GLY A 306 11.51 -2.87 -16.14
CA GLY A 306 12.94 -2.51 -16.10
C GLY A 306 13.42 -1.84 -17.38
N VAL A 307 12.79 -2.12 -18.52
CA VAL A 307 13.27 -1.70 -19.85
C VAL A 307 12.38 -0.63 -20.48
N GLU A 308 11.07 -0.64 -20.29
CA GLU A 308 10.20 0.43 -20.82
C GLU A 308 10.08 1.63 -19.88
N GLY A 309 10.23 1.46 -18.56
CA GLY A 309 10.36 2.56 -17.60
C GLY A 309 11.69 3.29 -17.69
N SER A 310 12.76 2.62 -18.17
CA SER A 310 14.08 3.21 -18.44
C SER A 310 14.27 3.69 -19.88
N ARG A 311 13.34 3.40 -20.77
CA ARG A 311 13.52 3.57 -22.22
C ARG A 311 13.14 4.89 -22.84
N GLU A 312 12.77 5.88 -22.09
CA GLU A 312 13.05 7.23 -22.54
C GLU A 312 14.47 7.64 -22.09
N GLU A 313 15.48 6.85 -22.42
CA GLU A 313 16.87 7.29 -22.36
C GLU A 313 17.01 8.54 -23.22
N ARG A 314 16.87 9.69 -22.59
CA ARG A 314 17.20 10.96 -23.20
C ARG A 314 18.62 11.33 -22.81
N THR A 315 19.54 11.00 -23.66
CA THR A 315 20.89 11.55 -23.56
C THR A 315 20.94 12.91 -24.25
N VAL A 316 21.22 13.94 -23.48
CA VAL A 316 21.46 15.30 -23.99
C VAL A 316 22.94 15.62 -23.84
N ARG A 317 23.60 15.94 -24.94
CA ARG A 317 25.04 16.28 -24.97
C ARG A 317 25.22 17.75 -25.28
N GLY A 318 25.99 18.42 -24.46
CA GLY A 318 26.49 19.78 -24.73
C GLY A 318 28.02 19.78 -24.92
N ASN A 319 28.62 20.96 -25.07
CA ASN A 319 30.05 21.05 -25.31
C ASN A 319 30.92 20.49 -24.17
N HIS A 320 30.41 20.51 -22.94
CA HIS A 320 31.17 20.14 -21.73
C HIS A 320 30.37 19.29 -20.77
N TYR A 321 29.21 18.74 -21.17
CA TYR A 321 28.38 17.89 -20.35
C TYR A 321 27.62 16.86 -21.18
N GLU A 322 27.32 15.75 -20.53
CA GLU A 322 26.37 14.77 -21.00
C GLU A 322 25.37 14.53 -19.86
N ALA A 323 24.09 14.71 -20.13
CA ALA A 323 23.00 14.44 -19.20
C ALA A 323 22.24 13.22 -19.68
N VAL A 324 22.21 12.19 -18.87
CA VAL A 324 21.51 10.94 -19.14
C VAL A 324 20.33 10.81 -18.17
N TYR A 325 19.14 10.61 -18.71
CA TYR A 325 17.97 10.24 -17.95
C TYR A 325 17.79 8.72 -18.03
N GLY A 326 18.09 8.01 -16.96
CA GLY A 326 18.10 6.55 -16.93
C GLY A 326 18.20 5.99 -15.50
N ASP A 327 18.29 4.67 -15.39
CA ASP A 327 18.55 3.98 -14.13
C ASP A 327 20.01 4.17 -13.71
N CYS A 328 20.23 4.84 -12.58
CA CYS A 328 21.58 5.19 -12.13
C CYS A 328 22.47 3.97 -11.86
N VAL A 329 21.92 2.80 -11.56
CA VAL A 329 22.69 1.55 -11.39
C VAL A 329 23.18 1.06 -12.72
N GLU A 330 22.32 0.97 -13.73
CA GLU A 330 22.67 0.49 -15.07
C GLU A 330 23.60 1.47 -15.77
N GLU A 331 23.33 2.76 -15.68
CA GLU A 331 24.20 3.81 -16.24
C GLU A 331 25.61 3.76 -15.60
N THR A 332 25.69 3.64 -14.27
CA THR A 332 26.98 3.54 -13.59
C THR A 332 27.72 2.25 -13.95
N ARG A 333 27.01 1.11 -14.11
CA ARG A 333 27.60 -0.15 -14.59
C ARG A 333 28.22 -0.02 -15.98
N ALA A 334 27.61 0.75 -16.85
CA ALA A 334 28.12 0.98 -18.20
C ALA A 334 29.39 1.87 -18.23
N MET A 335 29.67 2.63 -17.17
CA MET A 335 30.85 3.49 -17.10
C MET A 335 32.14 2.68 -16.92
N GLU A 336 33.26 3.20 -17.45
CA GLU A 336 34.58 2.59 -17.27
C GLU A 336 35.06 2.67 -15.81
N THR A 337 35.76 1.67 -15.36
CA THR A 337 36.40 1.65 -14.04
C THR A 337 37.43 2.76 -13.94
N ASN A 338 37.45 3.49 -12.80
CA ASN A 338 38.40 4.60 -12.56
C ASN A 338 38.29 5.74 -13.59
N SER A 339 37.10 6.04 -14.05
CA SER A 339 36.88 7.11 -15.07
C SER A 339 36.45 8.46 -14.45
N ILE A 340 35.88 8.46 -13.25
CA ILE A 340 35.24 9.61 -12.64
C ILE A 340 36.17 10.30 -11.63
N ASP A 341 36.33 11.62 -11.74
CA ASP A 341 37.17 12.42 -10.84
C ASP A 341 36.45 12.89 -9.58
N LEU A 342 35.12 13.10 -9.64
CA LEU A 342 34.30 13.53 -8.51
C LEU A 342 32.91 12.96 -8.66
N ILE A 343 32.40 12.36 -7.60
CA ILE A 343 30.97 12.02 -7.47
C ILE A 343 30.35 13.08 -6.55
N HIS A 344 29.29 13.73 -7.01
CA HIS A 344 28.50 14.65 -6.21
C HIS A 344 27.03 14.37 -6.46
N THR A 345 26.32 13.92 -5.41
CA THR A 345 24.91 13.55 -5.52
C THR A 345 24.17 13.72 -4.21
N SER A 346 22.86 13.90 -4.31
CA SER A 346 21.92 13.75 -3.20
C SER A 346 21.17 12.43 -3.40
N ILE A 347 21.28 11.53 -2.43
CA ILE A 347 20.52 10.28 -2.45
C ILE A 347 19.14 10.51 -1.84
N PRO A 348 18.12 9.69 -2.18
CA PRO A 348 16.86 9.67 -1.43
C PRO A 348 17.12 9.40 0.05
N PHE A 349 16.39 10.08 0.93
CA PHE A 349 16.56 9.89 2.38
C PHE A 349 15.65 8.75 2.85
N GLY A 350 15.99 7.52 2.48
CA GLY A 350 15.13 6.36 2.66
C GLY A 350 13.86 6.47 1.80
N ASN A 351 12.69 6.45 2.41
CA ASN A 351 11.38 6.60 1.75
C ASN A 351 10.80 8.03 1.83
N HIS A 352 11.65 9.05 1.96
CA HIS A 352 11.17 10.43 2.14
C HIS A 352 10.71 11.06 0.84
N TYR A 353 11.37 10.73 -0.27
CA TYR A 353 11.06 11.23 -1.61
C TYR A 353 10.94 10.07 -2.59
N GLU A 354 9.87 10.09 -3.36
CA GLU A 354 9.64 9.24 -4.51
C GLU A 354 9.76 10.11 -5.75
N TYR A 355 10.66 9.77 -6.66
CA TYR A 355 10.96 10.57 -7.84
C TYR A 355 10.23 10.07 -9.08
N SER A 356 9.89 8.80 -9.12
CA SER A 356 9.22 8.17 -10.25
C SER A 356 8.36 7.00 -9.81
N ALA A 357 7.45 6.56 -10.68
CA ALA A 357 6.70 5.31 -10.49
C ALA A 357 7.53 4.05 -10.87
N ASN A 358 8.81 4.23 -11.23
CA ASN A 358 9.67 3.13 -11.63
C ASN A 358 10.02 2.23 -10.42
N TYR A 359 10.03 0.93 -10.64
CA TYR A 359 10.40 -0.07 -9.64
C TYR A 359 11.79 0.13 -9.04
N ASN A 360 12.73 0.63 -9.84
CA ASN A 360 14.10 0.86 -9.43
C ASN A 360 14.32 2.18 -8.68
N ASP A 361 13.26 2.97 -8.47
CA ASP A 361 13.37 4.21 -7.69
C ASP A 361 13.70 3.88 -6.22
N PHE A 362 14.86 4.34 -5.76
CA PHE A 362 15.33 4.12 -4.39
C PHE A 362 14.45 4.75 -3.31
N GLY A 363 13.50 5.62 -3.66
CA GLY A 363 12.49 6.17 -2.76
C GLY A 363 11.40 5.19 -2.35
N HIS A 364 11.22 4.09 -3.10
CA HIS A 364 10.20 3.08 -2.85
C HIS A 364 10.64 2.05 -1.79
N ASN A 365 10.78 2.47 -0.54
CA ASN A 365 11.20 1.60 0.55
C ASN A 365 10.30 1.70 1.78
N GLN A 366 10.16 0.61 2.54
CA GLN A 366 9.44 0.63 3.82
C GLN A 366 10.22 1.29 4.93
N ASN A 367 11.51 1.05 4.94
CA ASN A 367 12.40 1.48 6.01
C ASN A 367 13.83 1.68 5.48
N THR A 368 14.66 2.20 6.33
CA THR A 368 16.06 2.54 6.02
C THR A 368 16.92 1.31 5.73
N ASP A 369 16.65 0.15 6.35
CA ASP A 369 17.42 -1.07 6.09
C ASP A 369 17.20 -1.54 4.65
N ARG A 370 15.95 -1.56 4.18
CA ARG A 370 15.61 -1.89 2.78
C ARG A 370 16.17 -0.89 1.78
N PHE A 371 16.20 0.38 2.14
CA PHE A 371 16.87 1.40 1.34
C PHE A 371 18.36 1.05 1.14
N PHE A 372 19.07 0.69 2.20
CA PHE A 372 20.48 0.33 2.09
C PHE A 372 20.72 -1.00 1.37
N GLU A 373 19.81 -1.97 1.47
CA GLU A 373 19.85 -3.19 0.64
C GLU A 373 19.76 -2.86 -0.87
N GLN A 374 18.96 -1.88 -1.26
CA GLN A 374 18.94 -1.40 -2.65
C GLN A 374 20.22 -0.63 -3.00
N MET A 375 20.72 0.20 -2.09
CA MET A 375 21.98 0.92 -2.29
C MET A 375 23.19 -0.03 -2.42
N ASP A 376 23.09 -1.28 -1.95
CA ASP A 376 24.11 -2.31 -2.16
C ASP A 376 24.36 -2.61 -3.66
N PHE A 377 23.43 -2.27 -4.56
CA PHE A 377 23.62 -2.36 -6.01
C PHE A 377 24.37 -1.15 -6.60
N LEU A 378 24.17 0.05 -6.06
CA LEU A 378 24.76 1.27 -6.58
C LEU A 378 26.13 1.59 -5.94
N THR A 379 26.23 1.45 -4.62
CA THR A 379 27.41 1.91 -3.87
C THR A 379 28.72 1.23 -4.30
N PRO A 380 28.79 -0.08 -4.58
CA PRO A 380 30.00 -0.72 -5.13
C PRO A 380 30.38 -0.15 -6.51
N GLU A 381 29.39 0.14 -7.35
CA GLU A 381 29.62 0.71 -8.68
C GLU A 381 30.17 2.14 -8.59
N LEU A 382 29.65 2.96 -7.66
CA LEU A 382 30.22 4.28 -7.38
C LEU A 382 31.70 4.18 -6.96
N LEU A 383 32.06 3.20 -6.12
CA LEU A 383 33.45 2.96 -5.75
C LEU A 383 34.27 2.52 -6.96
N ARG A 384 33.71 1.66 -7.82
CA ARG A 384 34.41 1.15 -9.01
C ARG A 384 34.76 2.27 -9.99
N VAL A 385 33.80 3.13 -10.32
CA VAL A 385 33.98 4.17 -11.34
C VAL A 385 34.83 5.34 -10.83
N LEU A 386 34.82 5.62 -9.53
CA LEU A 386 35.64 6.70 -8.95
C LEU A 386 37.13 6.38 -9.09
N LYS A 387 37.93 7.34 -9.54
CA LYS A 387 39.41 7.20 -9.63
C LYS A 387 40.03 7.04 -8.23
N PRO A 388 41.10 6.24 -8.08
CA PRO A 388 41.80 6.09 -6.82
C PRO A 388 42.33 7.41 -6.27
N GLY A 389 42.04 7.67 -5.00
CA GLY A 389 42.38 8.91 -4.29
C GLY A 389 41.39 10.07 -4.49
N ARG A 390 40.32 9.87 -5.27
CA ARG A 390 39.28 10.87 -5.52
C ARG A 390 38.13 10.73 -4.49
N VAL A 391 37.26 11.73 -4.48
CA VAL A 391 36.24 11.97 -3.46
C VAL A 391 34.83 11.78 -4.04
N ALA A 392 33.96 11.19 -3.24
CA ALA A 392 32.52 11.22 -3.42
C ALA A 392 31.91 12.10 -2.31
N ALA A 393 31.09 13.06 -2.71
CA ALA A 393 30.37 13.99 -1.85
C ALA A 393 28.87 13.63 -1.90
N ILE A 394 28.34 13.08 -0.81
CA ILE A 394 26.98 12.55 -0.74
C ILE A 394 26.15 13.43 0.19
N HIS A 395 25.16 14.09 -0.38
CA HIS A 395 24.25 14.94 0.36
C HIS A 395 23.13 14.11 1.01
N VAL A 396 22.91 14.29 2.30
CA VAL A 396 21.91 13.57 3.10
C VAL A 396 21.32 14.47 4.19
N LYS A 397 20.20 14.05 4.76
CA LYS A 397 19.53 14.70 5.87
C LYS A 397 19.01 13.66 6.85
N ASP A 398 19.07 13.95 8.15
CA ASP A 398 18.44 13.13 9.16
C ASP A 398 16.91 13.23 9.06
N ARG A 399 16.23 12.17 9.48
CA ARG A 399 14.78 12.03 9.28
C ARG A 399 14.04 12.01 10.60
N VAL A 400 12.83 12.55 10.57
CA VAL A 400 11.86 12.34 11.65
C VAL A 400 11.11 11.03 11.38
N LEU A 401 11.20 10.12 12.33
CA LEU A 401 10.31 8.97 12.40
C LEU A 401 9.13 9.29 13.32
N PHE A 402 7.91 9.17 12.79
CA PHE A 402 6.71 9.35 13.59
C PHE A 402 6.42 8.11 14.44
N GLY A 403 5.60 8.27 15.50
CA GLY A 403 5.35 7.22 16.46
C GLY A 403 4.81 5.89 15.87
N ASN A 404 4.09 5.94 14.76
CA ASN A 404 3.65 4.74 14.04
C ASN A 404 4.80 3.96 13.37
N ALA A 405 5.90 4.62 13.05
CA ALA A 405 7.08 4.00 12.44
C ALA A 405 8.12 3.53 13.46
N THR A 406 8.12 4.09 14.69
CA THR A 406 9.12 3.77 15.72
C THR A 406 8.81 2.50 16.51
N GLY A 407 7.60 1.97 16.45
CA GLY A 407 7.11 0.88 17.29
C GLY A 407 6.91 1.25 18.77
N THR A 408 7.37 2.43 19.21
CA THR A 408 7.24 2.92 20.59
C THR A 408 6.05 3.87 20.80
N GLY A 409 5.40 4.27 19.68
CA GLY A 409 4.37 5.31 19.69
C GLY A 409 4.90 6.73 19.85
N MET A 410 6.22 6.90 20.04
CA MET A 410 6.86 8.21 20.22
C MET A 410 7.68 8.59 18.99
N PRO A 411 7.65 9.85 18.55
CA PRO A 411 8.48 10.32 17.46
C PRO A 411 9.96 10.38 17.88
N THR A 412 10.86 10.10 16.92
CA THR A 412 12.32 10.21 17.12
C THR A 412 12.98 10.76 15.86
N ILE A 413 14.27 11.05 15.95
CA ILE A 413 15.12 11.39 14.81
C ILE A 413 15.97 10.17 14.48
N GLU A 414 15.87 9.70 13.23
CA GLU A 414 16.76 8.67 12.69
C GLU A 414 18.06 9.34 12.24
N PRO A 415 19.22 8.91 12.74
CA PRO A 415 20.50 9.47 12.35
C PRO A 415 20.93 8.92 10.99
N PHE A 416 20.20 9.31 9.93
CA PHE A 416 20.38 8.77 8.58
C PHE A 416 21.79 9.02 8.04
N HIS A 417 22.40 10.17 8.36
CA HIS A 417 23.78 10.47 7.98
C HIS A 417 24.77 9.45 8.55
N ALA A 418 24.60 9.03 9.80
CA ALA A 418 25.49 8.04 10.45
C ALA A 418 25.33 6.65 9.82
N LEU A 419 24.09 6.27 9.48
CA LEU A 419 23.81 5.02 8.78
C LEU A 419 24.42 5.02 7.37
N CYS A 420 24.36 6.14 6.64
CA CYS A 420 25.05 6.31 5.36
C CYS A 420 26.57 6.16 5.51
N ILE A 421 27.19 6.76 6.53
CA ILE A 421 28.62 6.60 6.79
C ILE A 421 28.99 5.13 6.95
N ALA A 422 28.24 4.41 7.79
CA ALA A 422 28.47 2.98 8.02
C ALA A 422 28.30 2.16 6.74
N HIS A 423 27.27 2.45 5.92
CA HIS A 423 27.00 1.77 4.66
C HIS A 423 28.13 1.98 3.63
N TYR A 424 28.54 3.20 3.38
CA TYR A 424 29.63 3.48 2.42
C TYR A 424 30.96 2.88 2.87
N MET A 425 31.26 2.92 4.18
CA MET A 425 32.46 2.27 4.73
C MET A 425 32.43 0.74 4.57
N LYS A 426 31.27 0.11 4.76
CA LYS A 426 31.06 -1.33 4.49
C LYS A 426 31.46 -1.70 3.06
N HIS A 427 31.20 -0.82 2.09
CA HIS A 427 31.51 -1.01 0.68
C HIS A 427 32.93 -0.59 0.26
N GLY A 428 33.79 -0.23 1.21
CA GLY A 428 35.22 0.01 0.95
C GLY A 428 35.60 1.49 0.74
N PHE A 429 34.67 2.41 0.90
CA PHE A 429 35.00 3.83 0.96
C PHE A 429 35.68 4.16 2.30
N GLN A 430 36.60 5.10 2.27
CA GLN A 430 37.17 5.73 3.46
C GLN A 430 36.35 6.98 3.79
N TYR A 431 35.82 7.05 5.01
CA TYR A 431 35.18 8.28 5.49
C TYR A 431 36.23 9.39 5.63
N PHE A 432 35.97 10.53 4.99
CA PHE A 432 36.94 11.61 4.85
C PHE A 432 36.53 12.89 5.56
N GLY A 433 35.30 12.99 5.98
CA GLY A 433 34.76 14.12 6.72
C GLY A 433 33.32 14.45 6.36
N MET A 434 32.82 15.52 6.94
CA MET A 434 31.43 15.94 6.77
C MET A 434 31.37 17.47 6.78
N ILE A 435 30.58 18.03 5.86
CA ILE A 435 30.19 19.43 5.84
C ILE A 435 28.75 19.52 6.34
N THR A 436 28.50 20.33 7.36
CA THR A 436 27.15 20.59 7.85
C THR A 436 26.56 21.77 7.09
N VAL A 437 25.39 21.58 6.49
CA VAL A 437 24.62 22.64 5.85
C VAL A 437 23.57 23.12 6.83
N VAL A 438 23.72 24.35 7.31
CA VAL A 438 22.78 24.97 8.25
C VAL A 438 21.63 25.59 7.46
N THR A 439 20.40 25.17 7.80
CA THR A 439 19.18 25.70 7.19
C THR A 439 18.40 26.53 8.21
N ASP A 440 17.56 27.44 7.74
CA ASP A 440 16.63 28.19 8.58
C ASP A 440 15.55 27.25 9.12
N VAL A 441 15.62 26.91 10.41
CA VAL A 441 14.70 25.97 11.04
C VAL A 441 13.26 26.45 11.07
N VAL A 442 13.00 27.74 11.09
CA VAL A 442 11.65 28.29 11.05
C VAL A 442 11.05 28.12 9.67
N ARG A 443 11.85 28.39 8.63
CA ARG A 443 11.43 28.24 7.24
C ARG A 443 11.28 26.79 6.81
N GLU A 444 12.22 25.93 7.17
CA GLU A 444 12.28 24.53 6.76
C GLU A 444 11.35 23.61 7.58
N ASN A 445 11.15 23.93 8.87
CA ASN A 445 10.47 23.07 9.83
C ASN A 445 9.20 23.67 10.43
N ASN A 446 8.69 24.77 9.89
CA ASN A 446 7.49 25.41 10.39
C ASN A 446 6.25 24.50 10.36
N GLN A 447 6.23 23.51 9.49
CA GLN A 447 5.13 22.52 9.34
C GLN A 447 5.34 21.31 10.26
N THR A 448 6.46 21.16 10.91
CA THR A 448 6.69 20.04 11.82
C THR A 448 6.32 20.43 13.25
N TYR A 449 5.48 19.61 13.88
CA TYR A 449 5.07 19.83 15.27
C TYR A 449 6.25 19.90 16.25
N ARG A 450 7.45 19.49 15.83
CA ARG A 450 8.68 19.54 16.66
C ARG A 450 9.12 20.94 17.05
N LEU A 451 8.89 21.92 16.20
CA LEU A 451 9.29 23.31 16.41
C LEU A 451 8.10 24.27 16.47
N GLY A 452 6.88 23.73 16.40
CA GLY A 452 5.66 24.55 16.41
C GLY A 452 5.49 25.30 17.72
N TRP A 453 5.23 26.62 17.62
CA TRP A 453 5.03 27.49 18.78
C TRP A 453 3.99 26.95 19.76
N THR A 454 2.86 26.45 19.26
CA THR A 454 1.78 25.89 20.08
C THR A 454 2.22 24.66 20.88
N GLU A 455 3.06 23.82 20.31
CA GLU A 455 3.60 22.63 21.02
C GLU A 455 4.64 23.03 22.05
N GLN A 456 5.49 24.01 21.75
CA GLN A 456 6.45 24.58 22.72
C GLN A 456 5.75 25.17 23.93
N CYS A 457 4.58 25.80 23.73
CA CYS A 457 3.78 26.33 24.83
C CYS A 457 3.14 25.26 25.72
N LYS A 458 3.03 24.00 25.23
CA LYS A 458 2.49 22.88 26.02
C LYS A 458 3.60 22.23 26.86
N ASP A 459 4.57 21.63 26.17
CA ASP A 459 5.72 20.98 26.80
C ASP A 459 6.85 20.82 25.76
N GLY A 460 7.94 21.56 25.94
CA GLY A 460 9.10 21.52 25.07
C GLY A 460 9.84 20.17 25.03
N SER A 461 9.63 19.28 26.00
CA SER A 461 10.27 17.96 26.03
C SER A 461 9.81 17.01 24.92
N LYS A 462 8.65 17.27 24.32
CA LYS A 462 8.14 16.55 23.17
C LYS A 462 8.89 16.91 21.87
N MET A 463 9.58 18.03 21.86
CA MET A 463 10.14 18.66 20.68
C MET A 463 11.61 18.31 20.54
N GLY A 464 11.99 17.83 19.34
CA GLY A 464 13.39 17.67 18.97
C GLY A 464 14.01 18.98 18.47
N VAL A 465 15.30 18.95 18.21
CA VAL A 465 16.02 20.03 17.51
C VAL A 465 15.75 20.00 16.01
N GLY A 466 16.07 21.07 15.29
CA GLY A 466 16.08 21.08 13.83
C GLY A 466 17.07 20.04 13.27
N CYS A 467 16.79 19.51 12.08
CA CYS A 467 17.69 18.59 11.40
C CYS A 467 18.51 19.38 10.36
N PRO A 468 19.82 19.59 10.58
CA PRO A 468 20.69 20.11 9.53
C PRO A 468 20.82 19.10 8.38
N GLU A 469 21.34 19.58 7.24
CA GLU A 469 21.72 18.71 6.15
C GLU A 469 23.22 18.46 6.20
N TYR A 470 23.65 17.36 5.59
CA TYR A 470 25.05 16.97 5.62
C TYR A 470 25.54 16.62 4.22
N ILE A 471 26.75 17.06 3.89
CA ILE A 471 27.49 16.55 2.75
C ILE A 471 28.58 15.64 3.28
N LEU A 472 28.37 14.33 3.16
CA LEU A 472 29.30 13.31 3.61
C LEU A 472 30.41 13.15 2.56
N LEU A 473 31.65 13.25 2.97
CA LEU A 473 32.81 13.10 2.11
C LEU A 473 33.41 11.70 2.29
N PHE A 474 33.48 10.99 1.19
CA PHE A 474 34.09 9.67 1.12
C PHE A 474 35.22 9.66 0.10
N ARG A 475 36.22 8.86 0.35
CA ARG A 475 37.40 8.75 -0.52
C ARG A 475 37.59 7.31 -0.96
N LYS A 476 37.87 7.10 -2.25
CA LYS A 476 38.46 5.87 -2.72
C LYS A 476 39.94 5.86 -2.36
N LEU A 477 40.42 4.77 -1.76
CA LEU A 477 41.83 4.70 -1.40
C LEU A 477 42.71 4.76 -2.65
N PRO A 478 43.82 5.54 -2.60
CA PRO A 478 44.82 5.50 -3.68
C PRO A 478 45.53 4.15 -3.73
N THR A 479 46.06 3.78 -4.89
CA THR A 479 46.83 2.56 -5.07
C THR A 479 48.11 2.61 -4.26
N ASP A 480 48.85 3.74 -4.37
CA ASP A 480 49.98 4.04 -3.51
C ASP A 480 49.56 4.78 -2.25
N ARG A 481 49.58 4.07 -1.14
CA ARG A 481 49.19 4.60 0.16
C ARG A 481 50.33 5.33 0.88
N SER A 482 51.55 5.27 0.40
CA SER A 482 52.72 5.86 1.05
C SER A 482 52.69 7.39 1.04
N THR A 483 52.15 7.98 -0.02
CA THR A 483 52.08 9.45 -0.22
C THR A 483 50.73 10.04 0.14
N ALA A 484 49.69 9.19 0.25
CA ALA A 484 48.26 9.57 0.42
C ALA A 484 47.71 10.51 -0.67
N TYR A 485 48.42 10.72 -1.79
CA TYR A 485 47.88 11.44 -2.94
C TYR A 485 47.03 10.55 -3.83
N ALA A 486 46.20 11.16 -4.70
CA ALA A 486 45.53 10.42 -5.76
C ALA A 486 46.57 9.86 -6.75
N ASP A 487 46.26 8.72 -7.38
CA ASP A 487 47.16 8.09 -8.38
C ASP A 487 47.49 9.02 -9.53
N VAL A 488 46.51 9.88 -9.90
CA VAL A 488 46.71 10.95 -10.87
C VAL A 488 46.47 12.31 -10.15
N PRO A 489 47.49 12.91 -9.55
CA PRO A 489 47.31 14.12 -8.78
C PRO A 489 47.12 15.36 -9.69
N VAL A 490 46.16 16.23 -9.33
CA VAL A 490 46.01 17.54 -9.95
C VAL A 490 46.98 18.52 -9.31
N LYS A 491 48.05 18.85 -10.02
CA LYS A 491 49.04 19.83 -9.56
C LYS A 491 48.59 21.23 -9.93
N LYS A 492 48.74 22.17 -9.01
CA LYS A 492 48.55 23.60 -9.25
C LYS A 492 49.89 24.30 -9.08
N SER A 493 50.18 25.28 -9.94
CA SER A 493 51.38 26.13 -9.75
C SER A 493 51.13 27.08 -8.57
N LYS A 494 52.20 27.51 -7.90
CA LYS A 494 52.08 28.47 -6.79
C LYS A 494 51.73 29.88 -7.27
N GLU A 495 51.99 30.15 -8.55
CA GLU A 495 51.64 31.39 -9.23
C GLU A 495 50.13 31.46 -9.50
N ASP A 496 49.54 30.34 -9.97
CA ASP A 496 48.14 30.27 -10.30
C ASP A 496 47.24 30.08 -9.05
N TYR A 497 47.76 29.38 -8.05
CA TYR A 497 47.04 29.12 -6.77
C TYR A 497 47.81 29.75 -5.62
N THR A 498 47.56 31.05 -5.42
CA THR A 498 48.25 31.83 -4.42
C THR A 498 47.87 31.44 -3.00
N ARG A 499 48.74 31.83 -2.02
CA ARG A 499 48.47 31.59 -0.61
C ARG A 499 47.19 32.31 -0.14
N ALA A 500 46.88 33.47 -0.69
CA ALA A 500 45.65 34.20 -0.40
C ALA A 500 44.41 33.44 -0.91
N GLN A 501 44.48 32.92 -2.14
CA GLN A 501 43.40 32.08 -2.67
C GLN A 501 43.21 30.82 -1.83
N TRP A 502 44.29 30.17 -1.39
CA TRP A 502 44.23 29.03 -0.49
C TRP A 502 43.52 29.36 0.84
N GLN A 503 43.80 30.51 1.44
CA GLN A 503 43.15 30.93 2.67
C GLN A 503 41.65 31.11 2.49
N ILE A 504 41.21 31.70 1.41
CA ILE A 504 39.79 31.87 1.08
C ILE A 504 39.10 30.48 0.93
N ASP A 505 39.70 29.61 0.12
CA ASP A 505 39.18 28.28 -0.13
C ASP A 505 39.14 27.44 1.16
N ALA A 506 40.17 27.50 1.99
CA ALA A 506 40.24 26.80 3.27
C ALA A 506 39.17 27.27 4.25
N HIS A 507 38.93 28.56 4.33
CA HIS A 507 37.86 29.11 5.15
C HIS A 507 36.48 28.71 4.61
N GLY A 508 36.26 28.72 3.31
CA GLY A 508 35.01 28.27 2.70
C GLY A 508 34.78 26.78 2.84
N TYR A 509 35.84 25.98 2.69
CA TYR A 509 35.75 24.51 2.73
C TYR A 509 35.63 23.92 4.15
N TRP A 510 36.37 24.51 5.11
CA TRP A 510 36.43 23.96 6.48
C TRP A 510 35.46 24.60 7.47
N ARG A 511 34.88 25.74 7.14
CA ARG A 511 33.79 26.31 7.90
C ARG A 511 32.50 25.55 7.54
N SER A 512 32.07 24.69 8.42
CA SER A 512 30.76 24.04 8.33
C SER A 512 29.59 24.96 8.74
N SER A 513 29.78 26.28 8.68
CA SER A 513 28.83 27.29 9.13
C SER A 513 27.76 27.68 8.12
N GLY A 514 27.82 27.14 6.89
CA GLY A 514 26.92 27.55 5.82
C GLY A 514 27.20 28.94 5.24
N ASP A 515 28.28 29.59 5.68
CA ASP A 515 28.70 30.86 5.11
C ASP A 515 29.13 30.66 3.65
N ARG A 516 28.49 31.33 2.72
CA ARG A 516 28.89 31.33 1.32
C ARG A 516 30.03 32.33 1.09
N LEU A 517 30.93 32.01 0.18
CA LEU A 517 31.89 32.97 -0.30
C LEU A 517 31.14 34.11 -0.99
N ILE A 518 31.45 35.33 -0.58
CA ILE A 518 30.98 36.54 -1.27
C ILE A 518 31.70 36.64 -2.60
N SER A 519 30.98 36.80 -3.70
CA SER A 519 31.59 36.97 -5.02
C SER A 519 32.36 38.31 -5.11
N LYS A 520 33.28 38.40 -6.07
CA LYS A 520 34.03 39.67 -6.33
C LYS A 520 33.07 40.81 -6.66
N GLU A 521 31.98 40.53 -7.31
CA GLU A 521 30.95 41.49 -7.67
C GLU A 521 30.21 41.99 -6.42
N GLU A 522 29.85 41.13 -5.54
CA GLU A 522 29.22 41.49 -4.27
C GLU A 522 30.17 42.25 -3.33
N LEU A 523 31.48 41.93 -3.35
CA LEU A 523 32.47 42.66 -2.57
C LEU A 523 32.57 44.14 -2.96
N LYS A 524 32.26 44.52 -4.22
CA LYS A 524 32.28 45.91 -4.67
C LYS A 524 31.20 46.78 -4.04
N ASP A 525 30.12 46.15 -3.57
CA ASP A 525 28.99 46.85 -2.96
C ASP A 525 29.18 47.12 -1.46
N PHE A 526 30.25 46.55 -0.84
CA PHE A 526 30.56 46.76 0.57
C PHE A 526 31.49 47.98 0.74
N PRO A 527 31.22 48.85 1.74
CA PRO A 527 32.14 49.93 2.13
C PRO A 527 33.49 49.34 2.55
N VAL A 528 34.58 49.97 2.10
CA VAL A 528 35.94 49.53 2.38
C VAL A 528 36.20 49.38 3.88
N ASP A 529 35.69 50.30 4.70
CA ASP A 529 35.83 50.25 6.16
C ASP A 529 35.14 49.05 6.77
N SER A 530 33.97 48.65 6.26
CA SER A 530 33.25 47.44 6.66
C SER A 530 34.05 46.19 6.36
N LEU A 531 34.65 46.11 5.16
CA LEU A 531 35.50 44.99 4.76
C LEU A 531 36.75 44.89 5.61
N GLN A 532 37.37 46.03 5.98
CA GLN A 532 38.52 46.05 6.89
C GLN A 532 38.15 45.60 8.32
N THR A 533 36.97 45.98 8.79
CA THR A 533 36.47 45.55 10.13
C THR A 533 36.23 44.05 10.15
N VAL A 534 35.52 43.51 9.16
CA VAL A 534 35.25 42.05 9.01
C VAL A 534 36.58 41.28 8.89
N TYR A 535 37.54 41.79 8.12
CA TYR A 535 38.88 41.18 8.00
C TYR A 535 39.63 41.14 9.33
N ARG A 536 39.57 42.21 10.10
CA ARG A 536 40.23 42.29 11.42
C ARG A 536 39.57 41.34 12.47
N GLU A 537 38.25 41.29 12.48
CA GLU A 537 37.50 40.42 13.37
C GLU A 537 37.63 38.93 13.01
N SER A 538 37.78 38.60 11.73
CA SER A 538 38.01 37.22 11.25
C SER A 538 39.45 36.74 11.41
N ALA A 539 40.40 37.67 11.59
CA ALA A 539 41.84 37.39 11.76
C ALA A 539 42.24 37.30 13.27
N ALA A 540 41.33 37.66 14.20
CA ALA A 540 41.49 37.50 15.64
C ALA A 540 40.89 36.16 16.10
#